data_f849338c7703a3a9b5a773f8c83b6377
#
_entry.id   f849338c7703a3a9b5a773f8c83b6377
#
_cell.length_a   1.000
_cell.length_b   1.000
_cell.length_c   1.000
_cell.angle_alpha   90.00
_cell.angle_beta   90.00
_cell.angle_gamma   90.00
#
_symmetry.space_group_name_H-M   'P 1'
#
loop_
_entity.id
_entity.type
_entity.pdbx_description
1 polymer ?
#
loop_
_entity_poly.entity_id
_entity_poly.type
_entity_poly.pdbx_seq_one_letter_code
_entity_poly.pdbx_strand_id
1 'polypeptide(L)'
;MDIYSGEDQLTTITLRTPYLLFIGSETEPIYAKTAAGLAKWRPESCMGQLSLPGGTIELGLAKHSVASAAEAGAKSLVIGTSAVGGAIPEAWMPTLVAALKAGMDVVAGVHTRLNDMPALVAAANETGAELIDVRVPPQEIPVGTGKKRTGKRLLTVGTDCALGKKYTALAIADGLKERGVDADFRASGQTGIMIAGSGIPIDAVVADFLSGAAEMISPNNHPDHWDIIEGQGSLFHPGYSSVSTGLLVGSQPDAFVVCTEALRTHIKGWPEFELPSIQVVIDRTIEIAKSVNPEIRCVGISVNTSTLPDHERAAYLANLSALYDLPAMDPLVTGLDDVIDNLLGQK
;
A
#
# COMPACT_ATOMS: atom_id res chain seq x y z
N MET A 1 -24.11 -3.87 -26.80
CA MET A 1 -24.48 -2.50 -26.47
C MET A 1 -23.36 -1.96 -25.60
N ASP A 2 -22.38 -1.31 -26.24
CA ASP A 2 -21.19 -0.76 -25.53
C ASP A 2 -21.64 0.46 -24.73
N ILE A 3 -21.75 0.31 -23.42
CA ILE A 3 -22.19 1.37 -22.50
C ILE A 3 -21.03 2.30 -22.10
N TYR A 4 -19.80 2.01 -22.54
CA TYR A 4 -18.59 2.76 -22.18
C TYR A 4 -17.83 3.22 -23.43
N SER A 5 -18.40 4.13 -24.20
CA SER A 5 -17.67 4.91 -25.20
C SER A 5 -17.53 6.37 -24.74
N GLY A 6 -17.00 6.58 -23.57
CA GLY A 6 -16.57 7.87 -23.03
C GLY A 6 -15.23 7.64 -22.32
N GLU A 7 -14.20 8.36 -22.72
CA GLU A 7 -12.92 8.49 -22.01
C GLU A 7 -13.10 9.33 -20.73
N ASP A 8 -14.07 8.96 -19.87
CA ASP A 8 -14.07 9.41 -18.49
C ASP A 8 -12.95 8.64 -17.77
N GLN A 9 -11.80 9.27 -17.60
CA GLN A 9 -10.72 8.77 -16.79
C GLN A 9 -11.28 8.49 -15.40
N LEU A 10 -11.54 7.21 -15.10
CA LEU A 10 -11.92 6.75 -13.77
C LEU A 10 -10.80 7.22 -12.81
N THR A 11 -11.12 8.19 -11.97
CA THR A 11 -10.14 8.88 -11.15
C THR A 11 -9.75 8.03 -9.94
N THR A 12 -8.49 7.65 -9.86
CA THR A 12 -7.87 7.20 -8.60
C THR A 12 -7.53 8.42 -7.74
N ILE A 13 -7.33 8.22 -6.44
CA ILE A 13 -6.73 9.27 -5.59
C ILE A 13 -5.33 9.56 -6.17
N THR A 14 -5.03 10.84 -6.39
CA THR A 14 -3.71 11.30 -6.89
C THR A 14 -3.17 12.37 -5.95
N LEU A 15 -1.90 12.27 -5.59
CA LEU A 15 -1.24 13.18 -4.66
C LEU A 15 -0.16 13.99 -5.38
N ARG A 16 -0.11 15.28 -5.10
CA ARG A 16 0.90 16.17 -5.68
C ARG A 16 2.21 16.15 -4.87
N THR A 17 3.32 15.87 -5.53
CA THR A 17 4.69 15.91 -4.95
C THR A 17 5.41 17.20 -5.31
N PRO A 18 6.45 17.66 -4.54
CA PRO A 18 7.05 17.01 -3.36
C PRO A 18 6.23 17.14 -2.06
N TYR A 19 6.47 16.22 -1.12
CA TYR A 19 5.80 16.17 0.18
C TYR A 19 6.61 16.87 1.29
N LEU A 20 5.93 17.60 2.15
CA LEU A 20 6.35 17.93 3.50
C LEU A 20 5.72 16.92 4.46
N LEU A 21 6.52 16.08 5.12
CA LEU A 21 6.03 15.07 6.06
C LEU A 21 5.77 15.70 7.43
N PHE A 22 4.52 15.78 7.84
CA PHE A 22 4.13 16.30 9.14
C PHE A 22 4.08 15.18 10.20
N ILE A 23 4.85 15.35 11.28
CA ILE A 23 5.01 14.35 12.34
C ILE A 23 4.32 14.80 13.64
N GLY A 24 3.84 16.04 13.71
CA GLY A 24 3.28 16.58 14.95
C GLY A 24 4.33 16.66 16.06
N SER A 25 3.92 16.44 17.30
CA SER A 25 4.78 16.35 18.49
C SER A 25 5.14 14.91 18.87
N GLU A 26 5.23 14.02 17.88
CA GLU A 26 5.40 12.59 18.15
C GLU A 26 6.81 12.26 18.66
N THR A 27 6.87 11.37 19.65
CA THR A 27 8.12 10.89 20.27
C THR A 27 8.33 9.39 20.05
N GLU A 28 7.26 8.64 19.74
CA GLU A 28 7.29 7.19 19.59
C GLU A 28 7.31 6.80 18.11
N PRO A 29 8.37 6.13 17.62
CA PRO A 29 8.50 5.75 16.20
C PRO A 29 7.34 4.91 15.67
N ILE A 30 6.66 4.16 16.56
CA ILE A 30 5.54 3.32 16.17
C ILE A 30 4.35 4.12 15.60
N TYR A 31 4.18 5.36 16.02
CA TYR A 31 3.11 6.23 15.53
C TYR A 31 3.51 7.04 14.29
N ALA A 32 4.80 7.11 13.95
CA ALA A 32 5.31 7.78 12.75
C ALA A 32 5.58 6.83 11.56
N LYS A 33 5.02 5.63 11.57
CA LYS A 33 5.27 4.58 10.54
C LYS A 33 4.93 5.01 9.13
N THR A 34 3.92 5.85 8.95
CA THR A 34 3.55 6.35 7.63
C THR A 34 4.65 7.27 7.09
N ALA A 35 5.08 8.26 7.87
CA ALA A 35 6.18 9.15 7.47
C ALA A 35 7.49 8.38 7.23
N ALA A 36 7.85 7.45 8.13
CA ALA A 36 9.02 6.60 7.97
C ALA A 36 8.94 5.73 6.70
N GLY A 37 7.75 5.22 6.39
CA GLY A 37 7.51 4.47 5.16
C GLY A 37 7.71 5.31 3.90
N LEU A 38 7.17 6.54 3.86
CA LEU A 38 7.39 7.46 2.74
C LEU A 38 8.87 7.82 2.58
N ALA A 39 9.52 8.23 3.66
CA ALA A 39 10.94 8.61 3.65
C ALA A 39 11.86 7.46 3.19
N LYS A 40 11.51 6.21 3.51
CA LYS A 40 12.28 5.02 3.11
C LYS A 40 12.04 4.62 1.65
N TRP A 41 10.78 4.59 1.20
CA TRP A 41 10.41 3.97 -0.07
C TRP A 41 10.31 4.96 -1.24
N ARG A 42 10.13 6.25 -0.94
CA ARG A 42 10.08 7.32 -1.97
C ARG A 42 10.75 8.59 -1.45
N PRO A 43 12.05 8.50 -1.08
CA PRO A 43 12.79 9.68 -0.57
C PRO A 43 12.77 10.82 -1.57
N GLU A 44 12.77 10.54 -2.88
CA GLU A 44 12.71 11.52 -3.97
C GLU A 44 11.41 12.34 -3.98
N SER A 45 10.33 11.79 -3.42
CA SER A 45 9.05 12.50 -3.28
C SER A 45 8.95 13.30 -1.98
N CYS A 46 9.90 13.13 -1.05
CA CYS A 46 9.88 13.75 0.27
C CYS A 46 10.93 14.87 0.36
N MET A 47 10.51 16.11 0.33
CA MET A 47 11.44 17.23 0.44
C MET A 47 11.92 17.50 1.86
N GLY A 48 11.13 17.12 2.87
CA GLY A 48 11.50 17.39 4.25
C GLY A 48 10.47 16.93 5.26
N GLN A 49 10.76 17.16 6.54
CA GLN A 49 9.90 16.88 7.67
C GLN A 49 9.57 18.14 8.48
N LEU A 50 8.40 18.13 9.11
CA LEU A 50 7.93 19.17 10.02
C LEU A 50 7.45 18.53 11.33
N SER A 51 8.11 18.87 12.43
CA SER A 51 7.70 18.51 13.78
C SER A 51 7.21 19.74 14.55
N LEU A 52 6.24 19.55 15.42
CA LEU A 52 5.84 20.54 16.42
C LEU A 52 6.76 20.48 17.64
N PRO A 53 6.75 21.52 18.51
CA PRO A 53 7.52 21.51 19.75
C PRO A 53 7.24 20.23 20.57
N GLY A 54 8.31 19.59 21.06
CA GLY A 54 8.25 18.34 21.81
C GLY A 54 8.39 17.08 20.96
N GLY A 55 8.24 17.15 19.64
CA GLY A 55 8.48 16.01 18.76
C GLY A 55 9.97 15.67 18.64
N THR A 56 10.29 14.38 18.72
CA THR A 56 11.68 13.88 18.69
C THR A 56 11.99 12.95 17.51
N ILE A 57 11.00 12.65 16.69
CA ILE A 57 11.18 11.72 15.55
C ILE A 57 11.99 12.38 14.45
N GLU A 58 13.07 11.70 14.05
CA GLU A 58 13.94 12.08 12.94
C GLU A 58 13.84 11.05 11.81
N LEU A 59 13.51 11.55 10.60
CA LEU A 59 13.40 10.74 9.40
C LEU A 59 14.64 10.80 8.50
N GLY A 60 15.66 11.56 8.91
CA GLY A 60 16.84 11.81 8.07
C GLY A 60 16.58 12.82 6.93
N LEU A 61 15.45 13.53 6.97
CA LEU A 61 15.06 14.53 5.99
C LEU A 61 15.37 15.96 6.50
N ALA A 62 15.47 16.92 5.58
CA ALA A 62 15.61 18.32 5.93
C ALA A 62 14.41 18.80 6.79
N LYS A 63 14.67 19.62 7.80
CA LYS A 63 13.62 20.22 8.63
C LYS A 63 13.12 21.52 7.99
N HIS A 64 11.82 21.62 7.85
CA HIS A 64 11.17 22.79 7.28
C HIS A 64 10.08 23.34 8.20
N SER A 65 9.87 24.65 8.16
CA SER A 65 8.59 25.27 8.50
C SER A 65 7.62 25.15 7.31
N VAL A 66 6.34 25.41 7.52
CA VAL A 66 5.36 25.50 6.42
C VAL A 66 5.81 26.52 5.37
N ALA A 67 6.26 27.70 5.81
CA ALA A 67 6.70 28.77 4.91
C ALA A 67 7.92 28.37 4.06
N SER A 68 8.97 27.84 4.71
CA SER A 68 10.18 27.41 3.99
C SER A 68 9.96 26.24 3.06
N ALA A 69 9.03 25.34 3.40
CA ALA A 69 8.64 24.23 2.52
C ALA A 69 7.88 24.73 1.29
N ALA A 70 6.94 25.66 1.46
CA ALA A 70 6.21 26.26 0.36
C ALA A 70 7.13 27.03 -0.60
N GLU A 71 8.05 27.83 -0.08
CA GLU A 71 9.07 28.52 -0.86
C GLU A 71 9.97 27.56 -1.65
N ALA A 72 10.30 26.42 -1.05
CA ALA A 72 11.09 25.37 -1.70
C ALA A 72 10.26 24.49 -2.66
N GLY A 73 8.95 24.73 -2.80
CA GLY A 73 8.11 24.12 -3.82
C GLY A 73 7.31 22.91 -3.37
N ALA A 74 7.14 22.67 -2.06
CA ALA A 74 6.26 21.63 -1.53
C ALA A 74 4.84 21.75 -2.12
N LYS A 75 4.25 20.62 -2.51
CA LYS A 75 2.91 20.57 -3.08
C LYS A 75 1.88 20.01 -2.10
N SER A 76 2.30 19.13 -1.21
CA SER A 76 1.41 18.53 -0.22
C SER A 76 2.07 18.43 1.15
N LEU A 77 1.32 18.75 2.20
CA LEU A 77 1.66 18.38 3.57
C LEU A 77 0.97 17.05 3.87
N VAL A 78 1.77 16.01 4.09
CA VAL A 78 1.27 14.65 4.39
C VAL A 78 1.33 14.41 5.89
N ILE A 79 0.20 14.13 6.52
CA ILE A 79 0.13 13.74 7.92
C ILE A 79 0.71 12.32 8.04
N GLY A 80 1.97 12.23 8.46
CA GLY A 80 2.76 11.01 8.53
C GLY A 80 2.70 10.31 9.88
N THR A 81 1.93 10.83 10.82
CA THR A 81 1.74 10.29 12.16
C THR A 81 0.27 9.98 12.42
N SER A 82 0.01 9.12 13.39
CA SER A 82 -1.32 8.77 13.85
C SER A 82 -1.46 9.14 15.32
N ALA A 83 -2.31 10.13 15.63
CA ALA A 83 -2.68 10.38 17.02
C ALA A 83 -3.50 9.21 17.58
N VAL A 84 -3.45 9.04 18.89
CA VAL A 84 -4.23 8.02 19.61
C VAL A 84 -5.72 8.19 19.27
N GLY A 85 -6.37 7.09 18.87
CA GLY A 85 -7.76 7.10 18.43
C GLY A 85 -7.99 7.60 16.99
N GLY A 86 -6.93 7.97 16.24
CA GLY A 86 -7.03 8.39 14.84
C GLY A 86 -7.70 9.74 14.64
N ALA A 87 -7.79 10.56 15.68
CA ALA A 87 -8.30 11.93 15.62
C ALA A 87 -7.19 12.92 15.21
N ILE A 88 -7.59 14.07 14.66
CA ILE A 88 -6.67 15.20 14.41
C ILE A 88 -6.69 16.10 15.66
N PRO A 89 -5.54 16.23 16.37
CA PRO A 89 -5.47 17.09 17.54
C PRO A 89 -5.66 18.57 17.19
N GLU A 90 -6.32 19.32 18.07
CA GLU A 90 -6.51 20.78 17.94
C GLU A 90 -5.18 21.52 17.74
N ALA A 91 -4.12 21.06 18.41
CA ALA A 91 -2.77 21.64 18.31
C ALA A 91 -2.18 21.57 16.87
N TRP A 92 -2.69 20.71 15.99
CA TRP A 92 -2.23 20.61 14.60
C TRP A 92 -2.89 21.65 13.69
N MET A 93 -4.06 22.15 14.06
CA MET A 93 -4.89 23.01 13.22
C MET A 93 -4.16 24.23 12.68
N PRO A 94 -3.39 25.01 13.48
CA PRO A 94 -2.66 26.17 12.95
C PRO A 94 -1.69 25.80 11.82
N THR A 95 -1.01 24.65 11.94
CA THR A 95 -0.05 24.16 10.92
C THR A 95 -0.75 23.73 9.65
N LEU A 96 -1.85 22.96 9.77
CA LEU A 96 -2.63 22.46 8.63
C LEU A 96 -3.28 23.62 7.85
N VAL A 97 -3.88 24.60 8.56
CA VAL A 97 -4.42 25.82 7.95
C VAL A 97 -3.32 26.63 7.26
N ALA A 98 -2.14 26.77 7.89
CA ALA A 98 -1.03 27.48 7.27
C ALA A 98 -0.53 26.80 5.98
N ALA A 99 -0.52 25.46 5.94
CA ALA A 99 -0.14 24.70 4.74
C ALA A 99 -1.14 24.95 3.59
N LEU A 100 -2.44 24.87 3.86
CA LEU A 100 -3.48 25.19 2.88
C LEU A 100 -3.36 26.62 2.36
N LYS A 101 -3.18 27.60 3.25
CA LYS A 101 -2.99 29.01 2.88
C LYS A 101 -1.72 29.26 2.07
N ALA A 102 -0.72 28.39 2.21
CA ALA A 102 0.48 28.40 1.38
C ALA A 102 0.31 27.66 0.04
N GLY A 103 -0.89 27.16 -0.28
CA GLY A 103 -1.22 26.46 -1.53
C GLY A 103 -0.78 24.99 -1.56
N MET A 104 -0.43 24.42 -0.42
CA MET A 104 -0.17 22.97 -0.29
C MET A 104 -1.47 22.22 0.01
N ASP A 105 -1.67 21.06 -0.63
CA ASP A 105 -2.71 20.12 -0.23
C ASP A 105 -2.42 19.57 1.17
N VAL A 106 -3.45 19.18 1.88
CA VAL A 106 -3.30 18.41 3.13
C VAL A 106 -3.82 17.00 2.91
N VAL A 107 -2.93 16.04 3.16
CA VAL A 107 -3.19 14.61 2.93
C VAL A 107 -3.22 13.86 4.25
N ALA A 108 -4.26 13.08 4.51
CA ALA A 108 -4.43 12.31 5.74
C ALA A 108 -4.91 10.89 5.49
N GLY A 109 -4.37 9.94 6.27
CA GLY A 109 -4.85 8.55 6.35
C GLY A 109 -5.44 8.21 7.73
N VAL A 110 -5.80 9.22 8.53
CA VAL A 110 -6.43 9.06 9.86
C VAL A 110 -7.93 8.82 9.76
N HIS A 111 -8.60 8.51 10.89
CA HIS A 111 -10.05 8.24 10.88
C HIS A 111 -10.90 9.50 10.77
N THR A 112 -10.43 10.62 11.35
CA THR A 112 -11.10 11.92 11.21
C THR A 112 -10.91 12.42 9.77
N ARG A 113 -12.01 12.75 9.12
CA ARG A 113 -11.95 13.31 7.77
C ARG A 113 -11.57 14.78 7.82
N LEU A 114 -10.60 15.18 7.00
CA LEU A 114 -10.22 16.58 6.80
C LEU A 114 -11.41 17.42 6.29
N ASN A 115 -12.20 16.82 5.41
CA ASN A 115 -13.36 17.47 4.80
C ASN A 115 -14.55 17.69 5.77
N ASP A 116 -14.52 17.08 6.96
CA ASP A 116 -15.51 17.33 8.02
C ASP A 116 -15.07 18.47 8.96
N MET A 117 -13.90 19.11 8.72
CA MET A 117 -13.34 20.16 9.56
C MET A 117 -13.51 21.55 8.94
N PRO A 118 -14.49 22.39 9.41
CA PRO A 118 -14.84 23.65 8.75
C PRO A 118 -13.68 24.62 8.54
N ALA A 119 -12.75 24.68 9.48
CA ALA A 119 -11.58 25.56 9.39
C ALA A 119 -10.62 25.15 8.25
N LEU A 120 -10.45 23.83 8.02
CA LEU A 120 -9.64 23.33 6.90
C LEU A 120 -10.35 23.55 5.57
N VAL A 121 -11.63 23.26 5.50
CA VAL A 121 -12.45 23.48 4.29
C VAL A 121 -12.43 24.96 3.89
N ALA A 122 -12.59 25.90 4.84
CA ALA A 122 -12.51 27.32 4.57
C ALA A 122 -11.13 27.72 4.02
N ALA A 123 -10.03 27.26 4.64
CA ALA A 123 -8.67 27.57 4.19
C ALA A 123 -8.35 26.96 2.81
N ALA A 124 -8.82 25.75 2.52
CA ALA A 124 -8.67 25.10 1.22
C ALA A 124 -9.37 25.89 0.11
N ASN A 125 -10.61 26.34 0.35
CA ASN A 125 -11.40 27.12 -0.59
C ASN A 125 -10.78 28.48 -0.92
N GLU A 126 -10.01 29.09 0.02
CA GLU A 126 -9.32 30.38 -0.21
C GLU A 126 -8.23 30.28 -1.28
N THR A 127 -7.58 29.11 -1.42
CA THR A 127 -6.39 28.95 -2.27
C THR A 127 -6.58 27.96 -3.42
N GLY A 128 -7.64 27.15 -3.39
CA GLY A 128 -7.82 26.02 -4.30
C GLY A 128 -6.94 24.81 -3.97
N ALA A 129 -6.32 24.78 -2.77
CA ALA A 129 -5.64 23.60 -2.26
C ALA A 129 -6.67 22.50 -1.90
N GLU A 130 -6.27 21.23 -1.95
CA GLU A 130 -7.16 20.11 -1.73
C GLU A 130 -6.99 19.50 -0.33
N LEU A 131 -8.11 18.98 0.21
CA LEU A 131 -8.14 18.14 1.40
C LEU A 131 -8.33 16.69 0.94
N ILE A 132 -7.27 15.89 1.08
CA ILE A 132 -7.24 14.53 0.55
C ILE A 132 -7.28 13.51 1.68
N ASP A 133 -8.45 12.94 1.90
CA ASP A 133 -8.68 11.84 2.83
C ASP A 133 -8.43 10.50 2.12
N VAL A 134 -7.22 9.98 2.17
CA VAL A 134 -6.83 8.75 1.43
C VAL A 134 -7.55 7.47 1.87
N ARG A 135 -8.38 7.55 2.89
CA ARG A 135 -9.30 6.47 3.30
C ARG A 135 -10.69 6.58 2.67
N VAL A 136 -10.94 7.64 1.91
CA VAL A 136 -12.21 7.83 1.21
C VAL A 136 -12.01 7.41 -0.24
N PRO A 137 -12.69 6.34 -0.70
CA PRO A 137 -12.56 5.90 -2.09
C PRO A 137 -13.21 6.90 -3.04
N PRO A 138 -12.84 6.89 -4.33
CA PRO A 138 -13.54 7.66 -5.36
C PRO A 138 -15.05 7.39 -5.36
N GLN A 139 -15.85 8.38 -5.75
CA GLN A 139 -17.32 8.25 -5.73
C GLN A 139 -17.84 7.32 -6.84
N GLU A 140 -17.17 7.31 -7.99
CA GLU A 140 -17.60 6.56 -9.18
C GLU A 140 -16.70 5.33 -9.38
N ILE A 141 -17.04 4.24 -8.70
CA ILE A 141 -16.39 2.94 -8.89
C ILE A 141 -17.40 2.03 -9.59
N PRO A 142 -17.08 1.49 -10.78
CA PRO A 142 -17.99 0.58 -11.48
C PRO A 142 -17.99 -0.82 -10.84
N VAL A 143 -18.98 -1.61 -11.17
CA VAL A 143 -18.92 -3.06 -10.93
C VAL A 143 -17.81 -3.67 -11.78
N GLY A 144 -17.07 -4.63 -11.23
CA GLY A 144 -16.02 -5.33 -11.97
C GLY A 144 -16.56 -6.01 -13.22
N THR A 145 -15.82 -5.92 -14.31
CA THR A 145 -16.22 -6.47 -15.61
C THR A 145 -15.85 -7.93 -15.78
N GLY A 146 -14.85 -8.41 -15.04
CA GLY A 146 -14.26 -9.74 -15.20
C GLY A 146 -13.49 -9.94 -16.52
N LYS A 147 -13.42 -8.92 -17.38
CA LYS A 147 -12.69 -9.01 -18.66
C LYS A 147 -11.17 -9.04 -18.40
N LYS A 148 -10.47 -9.98 -19.04
CA LYS A 148 -9.00 -10.03 -18.95
C LYS A 148 -8.41 -8.75 -19.55
N ARG A 149 -7.58 -8.08 -18.76
CA ARG A 149 -6.86 -6.87 -19.18
C ARG A 149 -5.49 -7.23 -19.71
N THR A 150 -4.95 -6.42 -20.62
CA THR A 150 -3.58 -6.52 -21.13
C THR A 150 -2.57 -6.11 -20.04
N GLY A 151 -1.31 -6.54 -20.19
CA GLY A 151 -0.29 -6.45 -19.15
C GLY A 151 -0.34 -7.64 -18.20
N LYS A 152 0.63 -7.75 -17.33
CA LYS A 152 0.81 -8.83 -16.34
C LYS A 152 0.56 -8.28 -14.93
N ARG A 153 0.12 -9.14 -14.01
CA ARG A 153 -0.22 -8.74 -12.65
C ARG A 153 0.33 -9.72 -11.63
N LEU A 154 0.97 -9.18 -10.61
CA LEU A 154 1.35 -9.91 -9.41
C LEU A 154 0.57 -9.36 -8.22
N LEU A 155 -0.05 -10.23 -7.43
CA LEU A 155 -0.72 -9.86 -6.18
C LEU A 155 0.04 -10.43 -4.98
N THR A 156 0.28 -9.62 -3.96
CA THR A 156 0.74 -10.15 -2.67
C THR A 156 -0.46 -10.63 -1.86
N VAL A 157 -0.49 -11.92 -1.50
CA VAL A 157 -1.48 -12.50 -0.59
C VAL A 157 -0.83 -12.85 0.75
N GLY A 158 -1.55 -13.35 1.72
CA GLY A 158 -0.91 -13.70 2.98
C GLY A 158 -1.72 -14.61 3.88
N THR A 159 -1.01 -15.23 4.83
CA THR A 159 -1.61 -16.07 5.86
C THR A 159 -2.46 -15.26 6.84
N ASP A 160 -2.17 -13.94 7.00
CA ASP A 160 -2.85 -13.02 7.92
C ASP A 160 -2.71 -11.56 7.47
N CYS A 161 -3.18 -10.62 8.27
CA CYS A 161 -2.92 -9.18 8.20
C CYS A 161 -1.56 -8.81 8.79
N ALA A 162 -1.05 -7.61 8.45
CA ALA A 162 0.16 -7.01 9.02
C ALA A 162 1.43 -7.91 8.93
N LEU A 163 1.58 -8.62 7.82
CA LEU A 163 2.72 -9.51 7.52
C LEU A 163 3.78 -8.86 6.62
N GLY A 164 3.50 -7.67 6.07
CA GLY A 164 4.43 -6.98 5.17
C GLY A 164 4.06 -7.03 3.69
N LYS A 165 2.82 -7.41 3.30
CA LYS A 165 2.36 -7.47 1.90
C LYS A 165 2.71 -6.22 1.07
N LYS A 166 2.47 -5.04 1.64
CA LYS A 166 2.85 -3.76 1.03
C LYS A 166 4.34 -3.66 0.73
N TYR A 167 5.18 -3.97 1.72
CA TYR A 167 6.64 -3.89 1.56
C TYR A 167 7.17 -4.94 0.58
N THR A 168 6.56 -6.13 0.55
CA THR A 168 6.84 -7.16 -0.44
C THR A 168 6.52 -6.66 -1.86
N ALA A 169 5.34 -6.06 -2.05
CA ALA A 169 4.93 -5.53 -3.35
C ALA A 169 5.84 -4.38 -3.80
N LEU A 170 6.18 -3.44 -2.91
CA LEU A 170 7.13 -2.36 -3.19
C LEU A 170 8.50 -2.89 -3.59
N ALA A 171 9.06 -3.82 -2.80
CA ALA A 171 10.37 -4.39 -3.06
C ALA A 171 10.41 -5.12 -4.41
N ILE A 172 9.39 -5.91 -4.75
CA ILE A 172 9.30 -6.60 -6.04
C ILE A 172 9.20 -5.59 -7.19
N ALA A 173 8.38 -4.54 -7.05
CA ALA A 173 8.26 -3.52 -8.10
C ALA A 173 9.58 -2.79 -8.33
N ASP A 174 10.27 -2.38 -7.27
CA ASP A 174 11.58 -1.73 -7.37
C ASP A 174 12.64 -2.69 -7.93
N GLY A 175 12.69 -3.95 -7.48
CA GLY A 175 13.62 -4.97 -8.01
C GLY A 175 13.39 -5.32 -9.47
N LEU A 176 12.15 -5.28 -9.98
CA LEU A 176 11.86 -5.41 -11.40
C LEU A 176 12.39 -4.22 -12.21
N LYS A 177 12.18 -2.99 -11.71
CA LYS A 177 12.70 -1.76 -12.33
C LYS A 177 14.22 -1.74 -12.38
N GLU A 178 14.90 -2.17 -11.33
CA GLU A 178 16.37 -2.31 -11.29
C GLU A 178 16.90 -3.27 -12.34
N ARG A 179 16.10 -4.26 -12.75
CA ARG A 179 16.42 -5.19 -13.85
C ARG A 179 15.96 -4.68 -15.24
N GLY A 180 15.46 -3.45 -15.33
CA GLY A 180 14.97 -2.84 -16.57
C GLY A 180 13.62 -3.37 -17.03
N VAL A 181 12.86 -4.05 -16.16
CA VAL A 181 11.50 -4.50 -16.45
C VAL A 181 10.53 -3.36 -16.15
N ASP A 182 9.63 -3.09 -17.09
CA ASP A 182 8.57 -2.12 -16.91
C ASP A 182 7.55 -2.64 -15.89
N ALA A 183 7.50 -1.99 -14.73
CA ALA A 183 6.68 -2.42 -13.59
C ALA A 183 6.24 -1.25 -12.73
N ASP A 184 5.01 -1.30 -12.21
CA ASP A 184 4.50 -0.31 -11.28
C ASP A 184 3.92 -0.96 -10.02
N PHE A 185 4.19 -0.33 -8.88
CA PHE A 185 3.48 -0.65 -7.64
C PHE A 185 2.07 -0.06 -7.68
N ARG A 186 1.06 -0.89 -7.45
CA ARG A 186 -0.36 -0.52 -7.43
C ARG A 186 -0.88 -0.55 -6.00
N ALA A 187 -1.17 0.64 -5.48
CA ALA A 187 -1.57 0.82 -4.08
C ALA A 187 -3.07 0.54 -3.88
N SER A 188 -3.37 -0.27 -2.89
CA SER A 188 -4.72 -0.65 -2.48
C SER A 188 -5.05 -0.24 -1.03
N GLY A 189 -4.08 0.29 -0.29
CA GLY A 189 -4.21 0.75 1.09
C GLY A 189 -3.60 2.12 1.32
N GLN A 190 -4.05 2.81 2.35
CA GLN A 190 -3.74 4.22 2.63
C GLN A 190 -2.24 4.57 2.60
N THR A 191 -1.39 3.80 3.28
CA THR A 191 0.05 4.09 3.27
C THR A 191 0.67 3.78 1.91
N GLY A 192 0.20 2.74 1.22
CA GLY A 192 0.61 2.44 -0.15
C GLY A 192 0.26 3.59 -1.11
N ILE A 193 -0.95 4.14 -0.99
CA ILE A 193 -1.40 5.30 -1.79
C ILE A 193 -0.49 6.51 -1.57
N MET A 194 -0.14 6.82 -0.33
CA MET A 194 0.78 7.92 -0.03
C MET A 194 2.18 7.67 -0.60
N ILE A 195 2.69 6.43 -0.57
CA ILE A 195 3.99 6.05 -1.15
C ILE A 195 3.95 6.09 -2.68
N ALA A 196 2.90 5.54 -3.30
CA ALA A 196 2.77 5.51 -4.76
C ALA A 196 2.40 6.86 -5.37
N GLY A 197 1.81 7.76 -4.57
CA GLY A 197 1.22 9.01 -5.05
C GLY A 197 -0.17 8.83 -5.69
N SER A 198 -0.66 7.59 -5.80
CA SER A 198 -1.99 7.27 -6.34
C SER A 198 -2.50 5.90 -5.89
N GLY A 199 -3.82 5.67 -5.99
CA GLY A 199 -4.44 4.38 -5.69
C GLY A 199 -5.88 4.50 -5.21
N ILE A 200 -6.43 3.38 -4.73
CA ILE A 200 -7.80 3.31 -4.17
C ILE A 200 -7.74 2.55 -2.84
N PRO A 201 -8.30 3.08 -1.75
CA PRO A 201 -8.39 2.37 -0.47
C PRO A 201 -9.45 1.26 -0.57
N ILE A 202 -9.05 0.09 -1.02
CA ILE A 202 -9.94 -1.05 -1.34
C ILE A 202 -10.75 -1.49 -0.12
N ASP A 203 -10.18 -1.37 1.09
CA ASP A 203 -10.84 -1.72 2.36
C ASP A 203 -12.02 -0.78 2.73
N ALA A 204 -12.13 0.35 2.06
CA ALA A 204 -13.22 1.31 2.25
C ALA A 204 -14.26 1.30 1.11
N VAL A 205 -14.07 0.47 0.10
CA VAL A 205 -14.98 0.33 -1.03
C VAL A 205 -16.18 -0.54 -0.65
N VAL A 206 -17.37 -0.13 -1.08
CA VAL A 206 -18.59 -0.96 -0.93
C VAL A 206 -18.40 -2.28 -1.66
N ALA A 207 -18.83 -3.38 -1.04
CA ALA A 207 -18.53 -4.75 -1.48
C ALA A 207 -18.83 -5.03 -2.96
N ASP A 208 -19.95 -4.51 -3.49
CA ASP A 208 -20.36 -4.70 -4.89
C ASP A 208 -19.36 -4.09 -5.90
N PHE A 209 -18.54 -3.14 -5.46
CA PHE A 209 -17.60 -2.42 -6.31
C PHE A 209 -16.14 -2.79 -6.06
N LEU A 210 -15.84 -3.71 -5.12
CA LEU A 210 -14.46 -4.11 -4.79
C LEU A 210 -13.68 -4.60 -6.02
N SER A 211 -14.29 -5.48 -6.82
CA SER A 211 -13.63 -5.98 -8.03
C SER A 211 -13.44 -4.88 -9.08
N GLY A 212 -14.38 -3.96 -9.20
CA GLY A 212 -14.24 -2.79 -10.10
C GLY A 212 -13.09 -1.86 -9.66
N ALA A 213 -12.98 -1.59 -8.37
CA ALA A 213 -11.86 -0.82 -7.83
C ALA A 213 -10.51 -1.51 -8.08
N ALA A 214 -10.45 -2.84 -7.96
CA ALA A 214 -9.25 -3.61 -8.29
C ALA A 214 -8.91 -3.56 -9.80
N GLU A 215 -9.92 -3.53 -10.67
CA GLU A 215 -9.72 -3.28 -12.10
C GLU A 215 -9.17 -1.87 -12.36
N MET A 216 -9.67 -0.84 -11.66
CA MET A 216 -9.22 0.54 -11.82
C MET A 216 -7.74 0.73 -11.42
N ILE A 217 -7.26 0.12 -10.33
CA ILE A 217 -5.86 0.24 -9.93
C ILE A 217 -4.90 -0.59 -10.79
N SER A 218 -5.40 -1.53 -11.59
CA SER A 218 -4.61 -2.38 -12.48
C SER A 218 -5.19 -2.39 -13.91
N PRO A 219 -5.18 -1.25 -14.61
CA PRO A 219 -5.82 -1.07 -15.92
C PRO A 219 -5.14 -1.90 -17.03
N ASN A 220 -5.65 -1.78 -18.27
CA ASN A 220 -4.93 -2.24 -19.44
C ASN A 220 -3.57 -1.55 -19.54
N ASN A 221 -2.54 -2.33 -19.87
CA ASN A 221 -1.18 -1.83 -20.00
C ASN A 221 -0.44 -2.53 -21.14
N HIS A 222 0.81 -2.13 -21.41
CA HIS A 222 1.63 -2.85 -22.38
C HIS A 222 1.74 -4.34 -22.01
N PRO A 223 1.76 -5.29 -22.99
CA PRO A 223 1.77 -6.73 -22.67
C PRO A 223 2.93 -7.18 -21.77
N ASP A 224 4.06 -6.49 -21.78
CA ASP A 224 5.23 -6.81 -20.95
C ASP A 224 5.28 -6.06 -19.61
N HIS A 225 4.38 -5.11 -19.41
CA HIS A 225 4.27 -4.36 -18.17
C HIS A 225 3.77 -5.24 -17.01
N TRP A 226 4.30 -5.02 -15.81
CA TRP A 226 3.87 -5.66 -14.58
C TRP A 226 3.21 -4.68 -13.62
N ASP A 227 1.94 -4.89 -13.29
CA ASP A 227 1.30 -4.28 -12.14
C ASP A 227 1.58 -5.13 -10.90
N ILE A 228 2.31 -4.58 -9.93
CA ILE A 228 2.62 -5.23 -8.66
C ILE A 228 1.64 -4.71 -7.59
N ILE A 229 0.62 -5.49 -7.30
CA ILE A 229 -0.55 -5.06 -6.54
C ILE A 229 -0.36 -5.34 -5.06
N GLU A 230 -0.53 -4.30 -4.24
CA GLU A 230 -0.56 -4.41 -2.78
C GLU A 230 -1.77 -5.23 -2.33
N GLY A 231 -1.53 -6.36 -1.67
CA GLY A 231 -2.57 -7.20 -1.09
C GLY A 231 -3.14 -6.66 0.22
N GLN A 232 -4.41 -6.94 0.46
CA GLN A 232 -5.14 -6.57 1.67
C GLN A 232 -5.66 -7.81 2.40
N GLY A 233 -5.74 -7.75 3.72
CA GLY A 233 -6.32 -8.81 4.52
C GLY A 233 -5.68 -10.20 4.35
N SER A 234 -6.49 -11.23 4.47
CA SER A 234 -6.20 -12.63 4.18
C SER A 234 -7.51 -13.35 3.87
N LEU A 235 -7.49 -14.32 2.96
CA LEU A 235 -8.66 -15.15 2.61
C LEU A 235 -9.21 -15.94 3.82
N PHE A 236 -8.38 -16.14 4.84
CA PHE A 236 -8.71 -16.90 6.05
C PHE A 236 -8.99 -16.02 7.26
N HIS A 237 -8.88 -14.69 7.12
CA HIS A 237 -9.12 -13.78 8.23
C HIS A 237 -10.62 -13.62 8.47
N PRO A 238 -11.15 -13.89 9.69
CA PRO A 238 -12.59 -13.88 9.95
C PRO A 238 -13.25 -12.53 9.68
N GLY A 239 -12.52 -11.42 9.85
CA GLY A 239 -13.05 -10.08 9.65
C GLY A 239 -12.73 -9.43 8.30
N TYR A 240 -11.73 -9.94 7.53
CA TYR A 240 -11.23 -9.23 6.35
C TYR A 240 -11.12 -10.08 5.07
N SER A 241 -11.65 -11.32 5.08
CA SER A 241 -11.60 -12.23 3.93
C SER A 241 -12.33 -11.70 2.69
N SER A 242 -13.41 -10.95 2.87
CA SER A 242 -14.18 -10.36 1.77
C SER A 242 -13.36 -9.39 0.93
N VAL A 243 -12.57 -8.50 1.58
CA VAL A 243 -11.68 -7.57 0.89
C VAL A 243 -10.62 -8.31 0.09
N SER A 244 -10.01 -9.35 0.69
CA SER A 244 -9.00 -10.18 0.03
C SER A 244 -9.55 -10.89 -1.19
N THR A 245 -10.78 -11.41 -1.11
CA THR A 245 -11.46 -12.12 -2.21
C THR A 245 -11.80 -11.16 -3.35
N GLY A 246 -12.40 -10.00 -3.05
CA GLY A 246 -12.75 -8.99 -4.06
C GLY A 246 -11.52 -8.45 -4.80
N LEU A 247 -10.43 -8.21 -4.06
CA LEU A 247 -9.15 -7.77 -4.65
C LEU A 247 -8.54 -8.87 -5.54
N LEU A 248 -8.54 -10.13 -5.10
CA LEU A 248 -8.02 -11.26 -5.88
C LEU A 248 -8.78 -11.46 -7.19
N VAL A 249 -10.10 -11.48 -7.12
CA VAL A 249 -10.96 -11.69 -8.30
C VAL A 249 -10.86 -10.49 -9.26
N GLY A 250 -10.91 -9.26 -8.75
CA GLY A 250 -10.88 -8.06 -9.59
C GLY A 250 -9.51 -7.78 -10.19
N SER A 251 -8.41 -8.07 -9.50
CA SER A 251 -7.06 -7.87 -10.06
C SER A 251 -6.67 -8.91 -11.12
N GLN A 252 -7.27 -10.10 -11.12
CA GLN A 252 -6.99 -11.19 -12.09
C GLN A 252 -5.48 -11.48 -12.23
N PRO A 253 -4.74 -11.75 -11.14
CA PRO A 253 -3.29 -11.84 -11.18
C PRO A 253 -2.81 -13.03 -12.01
N ASP A 254 -1.68 -12.86 -12.70
CA ASP A 254 -0.95 -13.93 -13.40
C ASP A 254 -0.03 -14.68 -12.43
N ALA A 255 0.42 -13.98 -11.38
CA ALA A 255 1.26 -14.53 -10.34
C ALA A 255 0.88 -13.97 -8.96
N PHE A 256 1.25 -14.68 -7.91
CA PHE A 256 1.14 -14.18 -6.56
C PHE A 256 2.30 -14.64 -5.69
N VAL A 257 2.56 -13.87 -4.61
CA VAL A 257 3.51 -14.20 -3.54
C VAL A 257 2.76 -14.33 -2.24
N VAL A 258 3.02 -15.40 -1.48
CA VAL A 258 2.43 -15.60 -0.16
C VAL A 258 3.28 -14.93 0.91
N CYS A 259 2.72 -13.97 1.62
CA CYS A 259 3.36 -13.31 2.75
C CYS A 259 2.99 -14.02 4.06
N THR A 260 4.00 -14.21 4.92
CA THR A 260 3.82 -14.76 6.27
C THR A 260 4.78 -14.11 7.25
N GLU A 261 4.67 -14.44 8.54
CA GLU A 261 5.61 -14.01 9.59
C GLU A 261 6.14 -15.25 10.29
N ALA A 262 7.44 -15.30 10.49
CA ALA A 262 8.07 -16.39 11.19
C ALA A 262 7.51 -16.54 12.61
N LEU A 263 7.30 -17.78 13.06
CA LEU A 263 6.80 -18.14 14.39
C LEU A 263 5.38 -17.68 14.75
N ARG A 264 4.66 -17.02 13.84
CA ARG A 264 3.26 -16.68 14.08
C ARG A 264 2.39 -17.93 13.94
N THR A 265 1.58 -18.21 14.96
CA THR A 265 0.73 -19.41 15.04
C THR A 265 -0.77 -19.12 14.98
N HIS A 266 -1.17 -17.87 15.28
CA HIS A 266 -2.58 -17.47 15.31
C HIS A 266 -2.80 -16.14 14.56
N ILE A 267 -4.03 -15.92 14.15
CA ILE A 267 -4.46 -14.67 13.48
C ILE A 267 -4.36 -13.52 14.49
N LYS A 268 -3.71 -12.44 14.09
CA LYS A 268 -3.44 -11.29 14.93
C LYS A 268 -4.74 -10.63 15.40
N GLY A 269 -4.95 -10.58 16.71
CA GLY A 269 -6.17 -10.04 17.31
C GLY A 269 -7.30 -11.06 17.45
N TRP A 270 -7.15 -12.28 16.93
CA TRP A 270 -8.12 -13.39 17.03
C TRP A 270 -7.40 -14.68 17.48
N PRO A 271 -7.04 -14.78 18.77
CA PRO A 271 -6.22 -15.88 19.29
C PRO A 271 -6.91 -17.26 19.23
N GLU A 272 -8.20 -17.30 19.03
CA GLU A 272 -9.01 -18.52 18.82
C GLU A 272 -8.91 -19.08 17.39
N PHE A 273 -8.30 -18.33 16.46
CA PHE A 273 -8.14 -18.77 15.07
C PHE A 273 -6.67 -19.06 14.78
N GLU A 274 -6.37 -20.31 14.46
CA GLU A 274 -5.04 -20.73 14.03
C GLU A 274 -4.68 -20.11 12.67
N LEU A 275 -3.39 -19.85 12.49
CA LEU A 275 -2.87 -19.37 11.22
C LEU A 275 -2.93 -20.50 10.17
N PRO A 276 -3.48 -20.28 8.96
CA PRO A 276 -3.45 -21.27 7.90
C PRO A 276 -2.00 -21.56 7.47
N SER A 277 -1.73 -22.81 7.07
CA SER A 277 -0.44 -23.12 6.46
C SER A 277 -0.28 -22.40 5.11
N ILE A 278 0.97 -22.20 4.69
CA ILE A 278 1.27 -21.58 3.40
C ILE A 278 0.62 -22.37 2.25
N GLN A 279 0.65 -23.73 2.30
CA GLN A 279 0.03 -24.57 1.27
C GLN A 279 -1.47 -24.32 1.16
N VAL A 280 -2.17 -24.25 2.27
CA VAL A 280 -3.61 -23.97 2.30
C VAL A 280 -3.92 -22.60 1.70
N VAL A 281 -3.06 -21.59 1.92
CA VAL A 281 -3.23 -20.28 1.30
C VAL A 281 -2.97 -20.33 -0.21
N ILE A 282 -1.94 -21.07 -0.65
CA ILE A 282 -1.64 -21.29 -2.07
C ILE A 282 -2.85 -21.93 -2.76
N ASP A 283 -3.31 -23.08 -2.24
CA ASP A 283 -4.39 -23.86 -2.84
C ASP A 283 -5.68 -23.04 -2.94
N ARG A 284 -6.07 -22.33 -1.87
CA ARG A 284 -7.27 -21.51 -1.86
C ARG A 284 -7.16 -20.31 -2.78
N THR A 285 -5.99 -19.67 -2.87
CA THR A 285 -5.76 -18.55 -3.78
C THR A 285 -5.92 -19.01 -5.23
N ILE A 286 -5.31 -20.14 -5.59
CA ILE A 286 -5.43 -20.72 -6.93
C ILE A 286 -6.88 -21.12 -7.23
N GLU A 287 -7.56 -21.80 -6.30
CA GLU A 287 -8.95 -22.23 -6.46
C GLU A 287 -9.89 -21.06 -6.80
N ILE A 288 -9.80 -19.96 -6.06
CA ILE A 288 -10.64 -18.78 -6.29
C ILE A 288 -10.24 -18.07 -7.59
N ALA A 289 -8.96 -17.82 -7.77
CA ALA A 289 -8.48 -17.00 -8.89
C ALA A 289 -8.60 -17.70 -10.26
N LYS A 290 -8.62 -19.03 -10.31
CA LYS A 290 -8.86 -19.79 -11.56
C LYS A 290 -10.18 -19.45 -12.23
N SER A 291 -11.15 -18.93 -11.50
CA SER A 291 -12.42 -18.46 -12.06
C SER A 291 -12.26 -17.28 -13.01
N VAL A 292 -11.21 -16.47 -12.84
CA VAL A 292 -10.93 -15.25 -13.61
C VAL A 292 -9.59 -15.29 -14.36
N ASN A 293 -8.63 -16.09 -13.92
CA ASN A 293 -7.36 -16.33 -14.58
C ASN A 293 -6.87 -17.77 -14.35
N PRO A 294 -7.12 -18.72 -15.28
CA PRO A 294 -6.73 -20.13 -15.11
C PRO A 294 -5.22 -20.36 -14.96
N GLU A 295 -4.38 -19.45 -15.48
CA GLU A 295 -2.93 -19.57 -15.54
C GLU A 295 -2.22 -19.02 -14.28
N ILE A 296 -2.97 -18.63 -13.26
CA ILE A 296 -2.41 -18.10 -12.01
C ILE A 296 -1.46 -19.09 -11.35
N ARG A 297 -0.31 -18.60 -10.87
CA ARG A 297 0.68 -19.41 -10.17
C ARG A 297 1.30 -18.69 -8.98
N CYS A 298 1.70 -19.45 -7.96
CA CYS A 298 2.54 -18.96 -6.87
C CYS A 298 3.99 -18.86 -7.35
N VAL A 299 4.66 -17.73 -7.09
CA VAL A 299 6.05 -17.51 -7.54
C VAL A 299 7.03 -17.36 -6.39
N GLY A 300 6.56 -17.34 -5.15
CA GLY A 300 7.45 -17.26 -4.00
C GLY A 300 6.74 -17.05 -2.67
N ILE A 301 7.53 -17.10 -1.61
CA ILE A 301 7.10 -16.89 -0.24
C ILE A 301 7.89 -15.71 0.33
N SER A 302 7.17 -14.70 0.82
CA SER A 302 7.76 -13.55 1.53
C SER A 302 7.55 -13.71 3.03
N VAL A 303 8.63 -13.68 3.78
CA VAL A 303 8.62 -13.92 5.23
C VAL A 303 9.09 -12.67 5.97
N ASN A 304 8.28 -12.16 6.87
CA ASN A 304 8.77 -11.24 7.89
C ASN A 304 9.57 -12.04 8.94
N THR A 305 10.90 -11.93 8.90
CA THR A 305 11.79 -12.65 9.80
C THR A 305 12.20 -11.83 11.03
N SER A 306 11.58 -10.69 11.30
CA SER A 306 11.95 -9.79 12.40
C SER A 306 11.84 -10.41 13.79
N THR A 307 11.06 -11.49 13.92
CA THR A 307 10.90 -12.27 15.16
C THR A 307 12.01 -13.28 15.38
N LEU A 308 12.86 -13.54 14.37
CA LEU A 308 13.97 -14.47 14.43
C LEU A 308 15.30 -13.76 14.74
N PRO A 309 16.22 -14.42 15.47
CA PRO A 309 17.61 -14.01 15.53
C PRO A 309 18.23 -13.97 14.13
N ASP A 310 19.12 -13.01 13.87
CA ASP A 310 19.71 -12.80 12.53
C ASP A 310 20.37 -14.07 11.96
N HIS A 311 21.06 -14.84 12.82
CA HIS A 311 21.76 -16.05 12.41
C HIS A 311 20.84 -17.24 12.03
N GLU A 312 19.55 -17.19 12.38
CA GLU A 312 18.57 -18.23 12.06
C GLU A 312 17.80 -17.95 10.77
N ARG A 313 17.76 -16.68 10.32
CA ARG A 313 16.92 -16.26 9.19
C ARG A 313 17.20 -17.00 7.91
N ALA A 314 18.47 -17.14 7.54
CA ALA A 314 18.86 -17.81 6.30
C ALA A 314 18.45 -19.29 6.29
N ALA A 315 18.68 -20.01 7.40
CA ALA A 315 18.29 -21.40 7.53
C ALA A 315 16.75 -21.57 7.50
N TYR A 316 16.02 -20.67 8.14
CA TYR A 316 14.55 -20.68 8.13
C TYR A 316 13.99 -20.52 6.71
N LEU A 317 14.49 -19.54 5.94
CA LEU A 317 14.08 -19.30 4.56
C LEU A 317 14.45 -20.49 3.65
N ALA A 318 15.63 -21.05 3.78
CA ALA A 318 16.07 -22.21 3.01
C ALA A 318 15.17 -23.45 3.28
N ASN A 319 14.78 -23.66 4.53
CA ASN A 319 13.86 -24.75 4.90
C ASN A 319 12.47 -24.56 4.29
N LEU A 320 11.93 -23.33 4.29
CA LEU A 320 10.66 -23.04 3.63
C LEU A 320 10.75 -23.24 2.12
N SER A 321 11.85 -22.77 1.50
CA SER A 321 12.06 -22.94 0.07
C SER A 321 12.08 -24.43 -0.32
N ALA A 322 12.79 -25.25 0.44
CA ALA A 322 12.84 -26.69 0.22
C ALA A 322 11.49 -27.40 0.47
N LEU A 323 10.75 -26.93 1.48
CA LEU A 323 9.45 -27.55 1.85
C LEU A 323 8.37 -27.32 0.79
N TYR A 324 8.34 -26.12 0.17
CA TYR A 324 7.29 -25.73 -0.76
C TYR A 324 7.74 -25.75 -2.23
N ASP A 325 9.00 -26.06 -2.50
CA ASP A 325 9.61 -25.97 -3.84
C ASP A 325 9.39 -24.58 -4.49
N LEU A 326 9.51 -23.53 -3.67
CA LEU A 326 9.33 -22.14 -4.04
C LEU A 326 10.42 -21.28 -3.40
N PRO A 327 10.93 -20.25 -4.09
CA PRO A 327 11.87 -19.33 -3.48
C PRO A 327 11.23 -18.63 -2.28
N ALA A 328 11.95 -18.56 -1.15
CA ALA A 328 11.56 -17.87 0.07
C ALA A 328 12.51 -16.72 0.38
N MET A 329 11.99 -15.55 0.71
CA MET A 329 12.74 -14.33 0.96
C MET A 329 12.21 -13.54 2.14
N ASP A 330 13.04 -12.69 2.74
CA ASP A 330 12.60 -11.53 3.51
C ASP A 330 12.90 -10.27 2.69
N PRO A 331 11.89 -9.52 2.22
CA PRO A 331 12.08 -8.42 1.28
C PRO A 331 12.85 -7.22 1.84
N LEU A 332 13.09 -7.18 3.16
CA LEU A 332 13.84 -6.12 3.83
C LEU A 332 15.26 -6.52 4.21
N VAL A 333 15.59 -7.81 4.14
CA VAL A 333 16.84 -8.38 4.69
C VAL A 333 17.60 -9.21 3.66
N THR A 334 16.91 -9.99 2.85
CA THR A 334 17.53 -10.85 1.82
C THR A 334 17.29 -10.30 0.41
N GLY A 335 18.01 -10.80 -0.57
CA GLY A 335 17.75 -10.45 -1.97
C GLY A 335 16.41 -10.97 -2.47
N LEU A 336 15.96 -10.42 -3.59
CA LEU A 336 14.70 -10.75 -4.28
C LEU A 336 14.92 -11.61 -5.52
N ASP A 337 16.19 -11.89 -5.87
CA ASP A 337 16.59 -12.43 -7.17
C ASP A 337 15.85 -13.71 -7.52
N ASP A 338 15.84 -14.68 -6.64
CA ASP A 338 15.19 -15.96 -6.88
C ASP A 338 13.68 -15.86 -7.11
N VAL A 339 12.99 -14.94 -6.42
CA VAL A 339 11.55 -14.71 -6.61
C VAL A 339 11.30 -14.00 -7.94
N ILE A 340 12.12 -13.02 -8.30
CA ILE A 340 11.99 -12.30 -9.57
C ILE A 340 12.35 -13.23 -10.74
N ASP A 341 13.38 -14.06 -10.64
CA ASP A 341 13.73 -15.05 -11.66
C ASP A 341 12.58 -16.03 -11.90
N ASN A 342 11.98 -16.53 -10.81
CA ASN A 342 10.82 -17.40 -10.91
C ASN A 342 9.60 -16.67 -11.51
N LEU A 343 9.38 -15.40 -11.15
CA LEU A 343 8.31 -14.57 -11.74
C LEU A 343 8.48 -14.41 -13.24
N LEU A 344 9.71 -14.16 -13.71
CA LEU A 344 10.03 -13.94 -15.12
C LEU A 344 10.21 -15.24 -15.91
N GLY A 345 10.18 -16.41 -15.26
CA GLY A 345 10.40 -17.70 -15.92
C GLY A 345 11.84 -17.90 -16.39
N GLN A 346 12.80 -17.36 -15.66
CA GLN A 346 14.24 -17.42 -15.99
C GLN A 346 14.96 -18.56 -15.24
N LYS A 347 14.22 -19.42 -14.51
CA LYS A 347 14.73 -20.64 -13.86
C LYS A 347 14.48 -21.87 -14.68
#